data_1d999156df8f2bc5a3bcc2324b27e765
#
_entry.id   1d999156df8f2bc5a3bcc2324b27e765
#
_cell.length_a   1.000
_cell.length_b   1.000
_cell.length_c   1.000
_cell.angle_alpha   90.00
_cell.angle_beta   90.00
_cell.angle_gamma   90.00
#
_symmetry.space_group_name_H-M   'P 1'
#
loop_
_entity.id
_entity.type
_entity.pdbx_description
1 polymer ?
#
loop_
_entity_poly.entity_id
_entity_poly.type
_entity_poly.pdbx_seq_one_letter_code
_entity_poly.pdbx_strand_id
1 'polypeptide(L)'
;QLHAQGTFMKKIMELDRQRIAFIAPDSGSILENDSMAVYVSRAIKEAGGTPEVVTGYVKKVRFDDSERPHVRSVEGVDNLANRTVIMCDDEILSGRSLVLSAETARDRGAEEIFAFVTHGVLSGQAVKLIEESPITRLFITDTIEFDADAAAAVNGGPVTKIETVSVAPVFAEAIKRIHSGQSLSSLFL
;
A
#
# COMPACT_ATOMS: atom_id res chain seq x y z
N GLN A 1 3.14 19.79 -1.68
CA GLN A 1 2.37 18.63 -2.16
C GLN A 1 1.71 17.97 -0.97
N LEU A 2 0.40 17.69 -1.02
CA LEU A 2 -0.28 16.91 0.00
C LEU A 2 -0.04 15.41 -0.25
N HIS A 3 0.12 14.64 0.83
CA HIS A 3 0.38 13.21 0.76
C HIS A 3 -0.77 12.42 1.40
N ALA A 4 -1.08 11.24 0.87
CA ALA A 4 -2.09 10.34 1.43
C ALA A 4 -1.58 9.59 2.67
N GLN A 5 -0.29 9.67 2.98
CA GLN A 5 0.38 8.91 4.05
C GLN A 5 -0.31 9.04 5.41
N GLY A 6 -0.73 10.26 5.80
CA GLY A 6 -1.45 10.46 7.06
C GLY A 6 -2.81 9.77 7.12
N THR A 7 -3.50 9.66 5.96
CA THR A 7 -4.75 8.92 5.84
C THR A 7 -4.49 7.42 5.94
N PHE A 8 -3.50 6.92 5.24
CA PHE A 8 -3.10 5.51 5.27
C PHE A 8 -2.56 5.08 6.65
N MET A 9 -1.77 5.93 7.31
CA MET A 9 -1.28 5.66 8.66
C MET A 9 -2.43 5.38 9.64
N LYS A 10 -3.49 6.20 9.60
CA LYS A 10 -4.69 5.95 10.44
C LYS A 10 -5.29 4.59 10.14
N LYS A 11 -5.43 4.25 8.86
CA LYS A 11 -5.99 2.95 8.45
C LYS A 11 -5.10 1.78 8.83
N ILE A 12 -3.78 1.93 8.75
CA ILE A 12 -2.81 0.92 9.19
C ILE A 12 -2.92 0.70 10.72
N MET A 13 -3.07 1.76 11.50
CA MET A 13 -3.24 1.64 12.95
C MET A 13 -4.54 0.92 13.34
N GLU A 14 -5.60 1.03 12.54
CA GLU A 14 -6.85 0.27 12.74
C GLU A 14 -6.68 -1.25 12.57
N LEU A 15 -5.65 -1.70 11.86
CA LEU A 15 -5.35 -3.14 11.72
C LEU A 15 -4.88 -3.77 13.04
N ASP A 16 -4.42 -2.97 14.00
CA ASP A 16 -3.92 -3.40 15.33
C ASP A 16 -2.84 -4.49 15.22
N ARG A 17 -1.79 -4.22 14.44
CA ARG A 17 -0.67 -5.12 14.24
C ARG A 17 0.62 -4.53 14.81
N GLN A 18 1.43 -5.37 15.45
CA GLN A 18 2.73 -4.97 16.02
C GLN A 18 3.92 -5.53 15.25
N ARG A 19 3.75 -6.68 14.60
CA ARG A 19 4.79 -7.34 13.78
C ARG A 19 4.55 -7.05 12.30
N ILE A 20 5.13 -5.97 11.82
CA ILE A 20 4.87 -5.43 10.48
C ILE A 20 6.15 -5.47 9.64
N ALA A 21 6.02 -5.84 8.37
CA ALA A 21 7.04 -5.67 7.37
C ALA A 21 6.53 -4.72 6.27
N PHE A 22 7.15 -3.57 6.11
CA PHE A 22 6.92 -2.70 4.96
C PHE A 22 7.78 -3.20 3.80
N ILE A 23 7.14 -3.68 2.76
CA ILE A 23 7.81 -4.26 1.58
C ILE A 23 7.45 -3.44 0.35
N ALA A 24 8.40 -2.65 -0.12
CA ALA A 24 8.22 -1.87 -1.34
C ALA A 24 8.01 -2.81 -2.55
N PRO A 25 6.96 -2.60 -3.37
CA PRO A 25 6.70 -3.41 -4.55
C PRO A 25 7.81 -3.36 -5.60
N ASP A 26 8.57 -2.25 -5.62
CA ASP A 26 9.76 -2.06 -6.46
C ASP A 26 10.69 -1.00 -5.85
N SER A 27 11.77 -0.67 -6.55
CA SER A 27 12.77 0.29 -6.06
C SER A 27 12.26 1.74 -6.02
N GLY A 28 11.21 2.08 -6.78
CA GLY A 28 10.64 3.44 -6.82
C GLY A 28 9.90 3.80 -5.55
N SER A 29 9.27 2.82 -4.91
CA SER A 29 8.47 3.02 -3.70
C SER A 29 9.20 2.76 -2.37
N ILE A 30 10.54 2.51 -2.40
CA ILE A 30 11.33 2.22 -1.18
C ILE A 30 11.21 3.37 -0.15
N LEU A 31 11.45 4.61 -0.58
CA LEU A 31 11.43 5.76 0.33
C LEU A 31 10.06 5.99 0.97
N GLU A 32 8.99 5.73 0.25
CA GLU A 32 7.63 5.84 0.78
C GLU A 32 7.37 4.77 1.85
N ASN A 33 7.74 3.52 1.58
CA ASN A 33 7.58 2.42 2.52
C ASN A 33 8.44 2.61 3.78
N ASP A 34 9.69 3.05 3.64
CA ASP A 34 10.58 3.35 4.77
C ASP A 34 10.02 4.50 5.63
N SER A 35 9.51 5.56 5.01
CA SER A 35 8.88 6.67 5.73
C SER A 35 7.65 6.20 6.51
N MET A 36 6.77 5.41 5.88
CA MET A 36 5.59 4.85 6.54
C MET A 36 5.98 3.93 7.71
N ALA A 37 7.02 3.12 7.56
CA ALA A 37 7.53 2.26 8.62
C ALA A 37 7.96 3.06 9.86
N VAL A 38 8.64 4.18 9.66
CA VAL A 38 9.06 5.09 10.74
C VAL A 38 7.84 5.70 11.44
N TYR A 39 6.87 6.23 10.68
CA TYR A 39 5.67 6.85 11.25
C TYR A 39 4.80 5.85 12.01
N VAL A 40 4.55 4.67 11.45
CA VAL A 40 3.75 3.62 12.09
C VAL A 40 4.46 3.09 13.34
N SER A 41 5.77 2.85 13.27
CA SER A 41 6.55 2.42 14.44
C SER A 41 6.47 3.42 15.60
N ARG A 42 6.55 4.72 15.28
CA ARG A 42 6.38 5.79 16.27
C ARG A 42 4.98 5.81 16.84
N ALA A 43 3.94 5.75 16.02
CA ALA A 43 2.55 5.76 16.46
C ALA A 43 2.22 4.57 17.37
N ILE A 44 2.71 3.36 17.06
CA ILE A 44 2.54 2.19 17.93
C ILE A 44 3.19 2.42 19.29
N LYS A 45 4.41 2.98 19.34
CA LYS A 45 5.09 3.31 20.61
C LYS A 45 4.32 4.35 21.43
N GLU A 46 3.83 5.41 20.79
CA GLU A 46 3.03 6.46 21.42
C GLU A 46 1.72 5.92 21.99
N ALA A 47 1.14 4.88 21.37
CA ALA A 47 -0.02 4.13 21.87
C ALA A 47 0.33 3.11 22.97
N GLY A 48 1.60 3.01 23.41
CA GLY A 48 2.04 2.07 24.45
C GLY A 48 2.35 0.65 23.95
N GLY A 49 2.37 0.43 22.64
CA GLY A 49 2.73 -0.86 22.02
C GLY A 49 4.24 -1.05 21.86
N THR A 50 4.62 -2.26 21.48
CA THR A 50 6.02 -2.64 21.20
C THR A 50 6.14 -3.03 19.72
N PRO A 51 6.44 -2.08 18.81
CA PRO A 51 6.48 -2.37 17.39
C PRO A 51 7.70 -3.22 17.00
N GLU A 52 7.45 -4.27 16.24
CA GLU A 52 8.45 -5.03 15.50
C GLU A 52 8.33 -4.71 14.01
N VAL A 53 8.79 -3.52 13.61
CA VAL A 53 8.69 -3.04 12.24
C VAL A 53 10.03 -3.23 11.53
N VAL A 54 9.97 -3.83 10.35
CA VAL A 54 11.12 -4.01 9.44
C VAL A 54 10.76 -3.49 8.05
N THR A 55 11.77 -3.15 7.26
CA THR A 55 11.60 -2.67 5.87
C THR A 55 12.39 -3.52 4.89
N GLY A 56 11.86 -3.65 3.69
CA GLY A 56 12.51 -4.33 2.58
C GLY A 56 11.86 -3.96 1.24
N TYR A 57 12.33 -4.56 0.17
CA TYR A 57 11.75 -4.35 -1.15
C TYR A 57 11.85 -5.60 -2.02
N VAL A 58 10.98 -5.70 -3.01
CA VAL A 58 11.03 -6.78 -4.00
C VAL A 58 11.98 -6.39 -5.12
N LYS A 59 13.07 -7.16 -5.24
CA LYS A 59 14.00 -7.04 -6.33
C LYS A 59 13.54 -7.90 -7.51
N LYS A 60 13.36 -7.26 -8.65
CA LYS A 60 12.98 -7.89 -9.92
C LYS A 60 14.17 -7.85 -10.87
N VAL A 61 14.64 -9.00 -11.33
CA VAL A 61 15.75 -9.08 -12.30
C VAL A 61 15.19 -9.61 -13.61
N ARG A 62 15.41 -8.85 -14.69
CA ARG A 62 15.11 -9.25 -16.06
C ARG A 62 16.42 -9.58 -16.75
N PHE A 63 16.51 -10.77 -17.36
CA PHE A 63 17.70 -11.19 -18.09
C PHE A 63 17.55 -11.06 -19.62
N ASP A 64 16.33 -10.81 -20.08
CA ASP A 64 15.99 -10.62 -21.48
C ASP A 64 14.86 -9.59 -21.63
N ASP A 65 14.49 -9.30 -22.89
CA ASP A 65 13.38 -8.40 -23.22
C ASP A 65 11.99 -9.03 -22.97
N SER A 66 11.91 -10.21 -22.34
CA SER A 66 10.63 -10.79 -21.96
C SER A 66 9.93 -9.92 -20.91
N GLU A 67 8.61 -9.79 -21.01
CA GLU A 67 7.81 -9.00 -20.06
C GLU A 67 7.79 -9.59 -18.63
N ARG A 68 8.30 -10.82 -18.43
CA ARG A 68 8.26 -11.51 -17.14
C ARG A 68 9.64 -11.45 -16.46
N PRO A 69 9.72 -10.96 -15.22
CA PRO A 69 10.94 -11.05 -14.44
C PRO A 69 11.26 -12.50 -14.10
N HIS A 70 12.50 -12.95 -14.36
CA HIS A 70 12.95 -14.32 -14.12
C HIS A 70 13.40 -14.59 -12.68
N VAL A 71 13.82 -13.56 -11.96
CA VAL A 71 14.26 -13.68 -10.55
C VAL A 71 13.56 -12.65 -9.70
N ARG A 72 13.08 -13.11 -8.55
CA ARG A 72 12.45 -12.27 -7.52
C ARG A 72 13.02 -12.65 -6.17
N SER A 73 13.38 -11.65 -5.40
CA SER A 73 13.78 -11.81 -4.01
C SER A 73 13.19 -10.67 -3.19
N VAL A 74 13.01 -10.90 -1.90
CA VAL A 74 12.81 -9.82 -0.93
C VAL A 74 14.18 -9.50 -0.37
N GLU A 75 14.61 -8.25 -0.54
CA GLU A 75 15.85 -7.74 0.02
C GLU A 75 15.52 -6.96 1.32
N GLY A 76 16.44 -6.99 2.28
CA GLY A 76 16.28 -6.29 3.56
C GLY A 76 15.57 -7.08 4.65
N VAL A 77 14.82 -8.15 4.31
CA VAL A 77 14.13 -9.02 5.28
C VAL A 77 14.27 -10.47 4.86
N ASP A 78 14.85 -11.30 5.72
CA ASP A 78 15.09 -12.72 5.42
C ASP A 78 13.84 -13.59 5.53
N ASN A 79 12.94 -13.25 6.46
CA ASN A 79 11.75 -14.06 6.76
C ASN A 79 10.55 -13.16 7.09
N LEU A 80 9.42 -13.45 6.45
CA LEU A 80 8.15 -12.75 6.66
C LEU A 80 7.13 -13.58 7.47
N ALA A 81 7.52 -14.76 7.98
CA ALA A 81 6.63 -15.59 8.79
C ALA A 81 6.14 -14.84 10.04
N ASN A 82 4.86 -14.99 10.34
CA ASN A 82 4.16 -14.30 11.43
C ASN A 82 4.23 -12.77 11.35
N ARG A 83 4.35 -12.20 10.14
CA ARG A 83 4.33 -10.77 9.91
C ARG A 83 3.17 -10.38 9.00
N THR A 84 2.56 -9.26 9.35
CA THR A 84 1.68 -8.55 8.42
C THR A 84 2.55 -7.74 7.48
N VAL A 85 2.41 -7.97 6.19
CA VAL A 85 3.10 -7.21 5.15
C VAL A 85 2.25 -6.02 4.74
N ILE A 86 2.88 -4.85 4.67
CA ILE A 86 2.29 -3.61 4.14
C ILE A 86 3.10 -3.19 2.94
N MET A 87 2.41 -2.87 1.85
CA MET A 87 2.99 -2.35 0.61
C MET A 87 2.36 -0.99 0.31
N CYS A 88 3.18 0.04 0.19
CA CYS A 88 2.73 1.38 -0.22
C CYS A 88 3.26 1.69 -1.62
N ASP A 89 2.38 2.31 -2.44
CA ASP A 89 2.74 2.77 -3.78
C ASP A 89 1.95 4.04 -4.12
N ASP A 90 2.44 4.83 -5.07
CA ASP A 90 1.75 6.04 -5.51
C ASP A 90 0.63 5.75 -6.51
N GLU A 91 0.82 4.78 -7.40
CA GLU A 91 -0.15 4.45 -8.46
C GLU A 91 -0.25 2.95 -8.72
N ILE A 92 -1.47 2.48 -8.95
CA ILE A 92 -1.72 1.14 -9.47
C ILE A 92 -2.47 1.22 -10.81
N LEU A 93 -1.81 0.81 -11.89
CA LEU A 93 -2.39 0.77 -13.23
C LEU A 93 -2.91 -0.63 -13.55
N SER A 94 -2.03 -1.57 -13.86
CA SER A 94 -2.40 -2.96 -14.23
C SER A 94 -2.43 -3.92 -13.05
N GLY A 95 -1.94 -3.54 -11.88
CA GLY A 95 -1.81 -4.38 -10.69
C GLY A 95 -0.72 -5.46 -10.73
N ARG A 96 -0.12 -5.72 -11.89
CA ARG A 96 0.83 -6.83 -12.06
C ARG A 96 2.05 -6.74 -11.13
N SER A 97 2.63 -5.55 -10.99
CA SER A 97 3.80 -5.33 -10.13
C SER A 97 3.49 -5.61 -8.66
N LEU A 98 2.36 -5.09 -8.20
CA LEU A 98 1.89 -5.24 -6.83
C LEU A 98 1.54 -6.71 -6.52
N VAL A 99 0.78 -7.37 -7.39
CA VAL A 99 0.41 -8.78 -7.23
C VAL A 99 1.65 -9.68 -7.20
N LEU A 100 2.60 -9.45 -8.12
CA LEU A 100 3.85 -10.17 -8.17
C LEU A 100 4.67 -10.03 -6.87
N SER A 101 4.65 -8.84 -6.29
CA SER A 101 5.33 -8.56 -5.03
C SER A 101 4.62 -9.22 -3.85
N ALA A 102 3.28 -9.25 -3.87
CA ALA A 102 2.48 -9.94 -2.87
C ALA A 102 2.68 -11.48 -2.92
N GLU A 103 2.74 -12.07 -4.12
CA GLU A 103 3.10 -13.48 -4.29
C GLU A 103 4.47 -13.78 -3.70
N THR A 104 5.46 -12.93 -4.00
CA THR A 104 6.82 -13.08 -3.48
C THR A 104 6.86 -12.98 -1.94
N ALA A 105 6.08 -12.06 -1.36
CA ALA A 105 5.95 -11.94 0.10
C ALA A 105 5.26 -13.16 0.72
N ARG A 106 4.22 -13.69 0.07
CA ARG A 106 3.52 -14.92 0.49
C ARG A 106 4.44 -16.11 0.50
N ASP A 107 5.25 -16.30 -0.54
CA ASP A 107 6.25 -17.37 -0.64
C ASP A 107 7.33 -17.28 0.46
N ARG A 108 7.54 -16.10 1.04
CA ARG A 108 8.43 -15.85 2.18
C ARG A 108 7.73 -15.97 3.54
N GLY A 109 6.46 -16.40 3.56
CA GLY A 109 5.73 -16.72 4.79
C GLY A 109 4.85 -15.59 5.32
N ALA A 110 4.60 -14.52 4.57
CA ALA A 110 3.67 -13.47 4.98
C ALA A 110 2.26 -14.04 5.24
N GLU A 111 1.66 -13.71 6.39
CA GLU A 111 0.32 -14.20 6.75
C GLU A 111 -0.78 -13.33 6.16
N GLU A 112 -0.63 -12.02 6.28
CA GLU A 112 -1.56 -11.03 5.74
C GLU A 112 -0.78 -10.03 4.91
N ILE A 113 -1.36 -9.60 3.80
CA ILE A 113 -0.74 -8.63 2.89
C ILE A 113 -1.76 -7.53 2.60
N PHE A 114 -1.45 -6.33 3.07
CA PHE A 114 -2.23 -5.13 2.83
C PHE A 114 -1.47 -4.20 1.87
N ALA A 115 -2.18 -3.67 0.89
CA ALA A 115 -1.62 -2.68 -0.03
C ALA A 115 -2.33 -1.34 0.15
N PHE A 116 -1.58 -0.25 0.08
CA PHE A 116 -2.05 1.13 0.22
C PHE A 116 -1.55 1.92 -0.98
N VAL A 117 -2.44 2.34 -1.86
CA VAL A 117 -2.08 3.00 -3.11
C VAL A 117 -2.86 4.30 -3.26
N THR A 118 -2.14 5.40 -3.52
CA THR A 118 -2.77 6.71 -3.64
C THR A 118 -3.70 6.77 -4.85
N HIS A 119 -3.23 6.40 -6.03
CA HIS A 119 -3.99 6.52 -7.27
C HIS A 119 -4.39 5.16 -7.83
N GLY A 120 -5.64 4.76 -7.54
CA GLY A 120 -6.21 3.50 -8.01
C GLY A 120 -6.77 3.60 -9.42
N VAL A 121 -5.91 3.61 -10.46
CA VAL A 121 -6.37 3.65 -11.87
C VAL A 121 -7.06 2.35 -12.28
N LEU A 122 -6.54 1.22 -11.83
CA LEU A 122 -7.11 -0.14 -11.94
C LEU A 122 -7.61 -0.48 -13.36
N SER A 123 -6.74 -0.29 -14.34
CA SER A 123 -7.07 -0.50 -15.76
C SER A 123 -7.11 -1.98 -16.17
N GLY A 124 -7.90 -2.26 -17.19
CA GLY A 124 -7.96 -3.59 -17.80
C GLY A 124 -8.44 -4.68 -16.83
N GLN A 125 -7.58 -5.69 -16.58
CA GLN A 125 -7.90 -6.80 -15.68
C GLN A 125 -7.32 -6.62 -14.25
N ALA A 126 -6.94 -5.41 -13.86
CA ALA A 126 -6.30 -5.14 -12.58
C ALA A 126 -7.14 -5.62 -11.39
N VAL A 127 -8.44 -5.33 -11.40
CA VAL A 127 -9.37 -5.76 -10.35
C VAL A 127 -9.37 -7.29 -10.22
N LYS A 128 -9.47 -8.02 -11.33
CA LYS A 128 -9.44 -9.49 -11.33
C LYS A 128 -8.14 -10.03 -10.76
N LEU A 129 -7.01 -9.47 -11.18
CA LEU A 129 -5.70 -9.86 -10.67
C LEU A 129 -5.59 -9.66 -9.15
N ILE A 130 -6.11 -8.55 -8.63
CA ILE A 130 -6.14 -8.27 -7.18
C ILE A 130 -7.04 -9.27 -6.45
N GLU A 131 -8.26 -9.50 -6.94
CA GLU A 131 -9.20 -10.45 -6.30
C GLU A 131 -8.66 -11.88 -6.27
N GLU A 132 -7.91 -12.32 -7.29
CA GLU A 132 -7.29 -13.65 -7.37
C GLU A 132 -5.94 -13.74 -6.64
N SER A 133 -5.34 -12.61 -6.23
CA SER A 133 -4.00 -12.54 -5.63
C SER A 133 -3.97 -12.90 -4.13
N PRO A 134 -2.78 -13.09 -3.53
CA PRO A 134 -2.64 -13.26 -2.08
C PRO A 134 -2.83 -11.96 -1.27
N ILE A 135 -3.11 -10.82 -1.90
CA ILE A 135 -3.44 -9.57 -1.21
C ILE A 135 -4.72 -9.78 -0.39
N THR A 136 -4.64 -9.47 0.91
CA THR A 136 -5.76 -9.54 1.84
C THR A 136 -6.74 -8.41 1.57
N ARG A 137 -6.21 -7.17 1.42
CA ARG A 137 -6.99 -5.99 1.06
C ARG A 137 -6.09 -4.93 0.39
N LEU A 138 -6.65 -4.28 -0.62
CA LEU A 138 -6.08 -3.11 -1.27
C LEU A 138 -6.89 -1.87 -0.85
N PHE A 139 -6.22 -0.90 -0.25
CA PHE A 139 -6.77 0.41 0.04
C PHE A 139 -6.31 1.40 -1.02
N ILE A 140 -7.26 2.04 -1.67
CA ILE A 140 -7.01 3.13 -2.63
C ILE A 140 -7.65 4.41 -2.12
N THR A 141 -7.16 5.57 -2.57
CA THR A 141 -7.85 6.81 -2.24
C THR A 141 -8.94 7.16 -3.26
N ASP A 142 -9.81 8.09 -2.91
CA ASP A 142 -10.83 8.66 -3.78
C ASP A 142 -10.29 9.78 -4.71
N THR A 143 -8.98 9.85 -4.94
CA THR A 143 -8.37 10.74 -5.93
C THR A 143 -8.74 10.36 -7.37
N ILE A 144 -9.09 9.09 -7.58
CA ILE A 144 -9.68 8.56 -8.81
C ILE A 144 -10.94 7.81 -8.39
N GLU A 145 -12.05 8.11 -9.04
CA GLU A 145 -13.33 7.44 -8.76
C GLU A 145 -13.22 5.94 -9.07
N PHE A 146 -13.62 5.12 -8.12
CA PHE A 146 -13.68 3.67 -8.27
C PHE A 146 -15.11 3.20 -8.05
N ASP A 147 -15.75 2.71 -9.14
CA ASP A 147 -17.07 2.11 -9.11
C ASP A 147 -16.96 0.59 -8.98
N ALA A 148 -17.21 0.09 -7.78
CA ALA A 148 -17.11 -1.34 -7.47
C ALA A 148 -18.15 -2.18 -8.21
N ASP A 149 -19.35 -1.64 -8.46
CA ASP A 149 -20.44 -2.35 -9.16
C ASP A 149 -20.12 -2.48 -10.65
N ALA A 150 -19.63 -1.39 -11.26
CA ALA A 150 -19.16 -1.42 -12.65
C ALA A 150 -17.95 -2.36 -12.81
N ALA A 151 -17.01 -2.33 -11.86
CA ALA A 151 -15.86 -3.22 -11.85
C ALA A 151 -16.28 -4.69 -11.68
N ALA A 152 -17.24 -4.99 -10.80
CA ALA A 152 -17.77 -6.34 -10.60
C ALA A 152 -18.45 -6.88 -11.87
N ALA A 153 -19.20 -6.04 -12.59
CA ALA A 153 -19.84 -6.41 -13.86
C ALA A 153 -18.82 -6.79 -14.94
N VAL A 154 -17.71 -6.03 -15.03
CA VAL A 154 -16.62 -6.31 -15.98
C VAL A 154 -15.80 -7.54 -15.56
N ASN A 155 -15.59 -7.71 -14.25
CA ASN A 155 -14.77 -8.77 -13.68
C ASN A 155 -15.48 -10.15 -13.67
N GLY A 156 -16.81 -10.14 -13.78
CA GLY A 156 -17.62 -11.36 -13.68
C GLY A 156 -17.80 -11.90 -12.27
N GLY A 157 -17.57 -11.08 -11.24
CA GLY A 157 -17.71 -11.44 -9.84
C GLY A 157 -17.58 -10.25 -8.89
N PRO A 158 -17.93 -10.42 -7.61
CA PRO A 158 -17.91 -9.32 -6.64
C PRO A 158 -16.49 -8.78 -6.42
N VAL A 159 -16.40 -7.48 -6.16
CA VAL A 159 -15.17 -6.84 -5.68
C VAL A 159 -15.20 -6.84 -4.15
N THR A 160 -14.29 -7.60 -3.55
CA THR A 160 -14.30 -7.85 -2.10
C THR A 160 -13.04 -7.36 -1.38
N LYS A 161 -11.94 -7.20 -2.13
CA LYS A 161 -10.63 -6.84 -1.56
C LYS A 161 -10.28 -5.37 -1.69
N ILE A 162 -10.98 -4.60 -2.51
CA ILE A 162 -10.67 -3.19 -2.77
C ILE A 162 -11.56 -2.30 -1.91
N GLU A 163 -10.94 -1.42 -1.15
CA GLU A 163 -11.59 -0.45 -0.27
C GLU A 163 -11.11 0.97 -0.58
N THR A 164 -12.05 1.89 -0.76
CA THR A 164 -11.73 3.31 -1.00
C THR A 164 -11.65 4.05 0.33
N VAL A 165 -10.56 4.80 0.53
CA VAL A 165 -10.32 5.67 1.69
C VAL A 165 -10.31 7.12 1.24
N SER A 166 -11.16 7.96 1.85
CA SER A 166 -11.29 9.35 1.41
C SER A 166 -10.14 10.23 1.89
N VAL A 167 -9.57 11.00 0.97
CA VAL A 167 -8.60 12.10 1.24
C VAL A 167 -9.28 13.46 1.38
N ALA A 168 -10.60 13.54 1.22
CA ALA A 168 -11.36 14.78 1.38
C ALA A 168 -11.08 15.52 2.71
N PRO A 169 -10.94 14.84 3.88
CA PRO A 169 -10.59 15.51 5.13
C PRO A 169 -9.24 16.25 5.08
N VAL A 170 -8.24 15.69 4.39
CA VAL A 170 -6.91 16.33 4.23
C VAL A 170 -7.03 17.58 3.37
N PHE A 171 -7.78 17.50 2.27
CA PHE A 171 -8.03 18.66 1.40
C PHE A 171 -8.84 19.75 2.11
N ALA A 172 -9.88 19.38 2.86
CA ALA A 172 -10.68 20.32 3.62
C ALA A 172 -9.83 21.09 4.66
N GLU A 173 -8.97 20.38 5.39
CA GLU A 173 -8.07 21.03 6.36
C GLU A 173 -7.03 21.93 5.65
N ALA A 174 -6.50 21.51 4.51
CA ALA A 174 -5.58 22.33 3.73
C ALA A 174 -6.25 23.62 3.25
N ILE A 175 -7.45 23.54 2.70
CA ILE A 175 -8.23 24.71 2.26
C ILE A 175 -8.50 25.66 3.43
N LYS A 176 -8.94 25.13 4.58
CA LYS A 176 -9.18 25.91 5.79
C LYS A 176 -7.92 26.66 6.25
N ARG A 177 -6.77 26.00 6.27
CA ARG A 177 -5.49 26.60 6.66
C ARG A 177 -5.04 27.68 5.71
N ILE A 178 -5.13 27.45 4.40
CA ILE A 178 -4.82 28.45 3.37
C ILE A 178 -5.70 29.69 3.58
N HIS A 179 -7.02 29.49 3.74
CA HIS A 179 -7.96 30.59 3.92
C HIS A 179 -7.70 31.41 5.20
N SER A 180 -7.25 30.74 6.28
CA SER A 180 -6.94 31.41 7.56
C SER A 180 -5.47 31.85 7.71
N GLY A 181 -4.65 31.74 6.66
CA GLY A 181 -3.22 32.12 6.70
C GLY A 181 -2.36 31.21 7.60
N GLN A 182 -2.81 29.99 7.89
CA GLN A 182 -2.08 29.03 8.72
C GLN A 182 -1.12 28.19 7.89
N SER A 183 -0.05 27.69 8.54
CA SER A 183 0.93 26.81 7.89
C SER A 183 0.32 25.45 7.51
N LEU A 184 0.70 24.95 6.34
CA LEU A 184 0.38 23.59 5.87
C LEU A 184 1.39 22.54 6.36
N SER A 185 2.52 22.95 6.98
CA SER A 185 3.64 22.05 7.27
C SER A 185 3.26 20.83 8.12
N SER A 186 2.26 20.95 8.98
CA SER A 186 1.79 19.84 9.80
C SER A 186 0.86 18.84 9.06
N LEU A 187 0.53 19.11 7.80
CA LEU A 187 -0.19 18.17 6.92
C LEU A 187 0.76 17.34 6.08
N PHE A 188 2.05 17.65 6.11
CA PHE A 188 3.10 16.86 5.47
C PHE A 188 3.71 15.95 6.55
N LEU A 189 3.34 14.69 6.54
CA LEU A 189 3.93 13.66 7.38
C LEU A 189 5.22 13.14 6.77
#